data_5a0837a6b8d039f504521394a41a0bd9
#
_entry.id   5a0837a6b8d039f504521394a41a0bd9
#
_cell.length_a   1.000
_cell.length_b   1.000
_cell.length_c   1.000
_cell.angle_alpha   90.00
_cell.angle_beta   90.00
_cell.angle_gamma   90.00
#
_symmetry.space_group_name_H-M   'P 1'
#
loop_
_entity.id
_entity.type
_entity.pdbx_description
1 polymer ?
#
loop_
_entity_poly.entity_id
_entity_poly.type
_entity_poly.pdbx_seq_one_letter_code
_entity_poly.pdbx_strand_id
1 'polypeptide(L)'
;SVISYLKDTEDGLGLLKQEVFHFSGGRSMVGTFEDGLREGTWTFYYENGLKRLEGTYNNGQKDSLWTYWYDTGIKATEYFYDNKTLDGKIMEWHIDKECWDREGNQCECGDSWWSECEVY
;
A
#
# COMPACT_ATOMS: atom_id res chain seq x y z
N SER A 1 14.19 11.41 -5.58
CA SER A 1 13.50 12.67 -5.85
C SER A 1 11.99 12.49 -5.78
N VAL A 2 11.31 13.56 -5.46
CA VAL A 2 9.86 13.56 -5.26
C VAL A 2 9.24 14.54 -6.26
N ILE A 3 8.20 14.10 -6.96
CA ILE A 3 7.41 14.98 -7.80
C ILE A 3 6.01 15.03 -7.23
N SER A 4 5.52 16.24 -7.00
CA SER A 4 4.19 16.47 -6.44
C SER A 4 3.35 17.28 -7.42
N TYR A 5 2.10 16.87 -7.58
CA TYR A 5 1.12 17.56 -8.42
C TYR A 5 0.14 18.29 -7.50
N LEU A 6 -0.07 19.57 -7.74
CA LEU A 6 -0.91 20.42 -6.92
C LEU A 6 -2.10 20.90 -7.75
N LYS A 7 -3.20 21.19 -7.06
CA LYS A 7 -4.33 21.86 -7.67
C LYS A 7 -4.76 23.04 -6.79
N ASP A 8 -5.40 24.04 -7.40
CA ASP A 8 -5.98 25.14 -6.65
C ASP A 8 -7.19 24.66 -5.86
N THR A 9 -7.22 25.01 -4.59
CA THR A 9 -8.36 24.78 -3.69
C THR A 9 -8.82 26.11 -3.15
N GLU A 10 -9.98 26.14 -2.49
CA GLU A 10 -10.49 27.36 -1.87
C GLU A 10 -9.53 27.91 -0.81
N ASP A 11 -8.74 27.05 -0.19
CA ASP A 11 -7.77 27.41 0.85
C ASP A 11 -6.34 27.55 0.33
N GLY A 12 -6.14 27.53 -1.01
CA GLY A 12 -4.83 27.63 -1.62
C GLY A 12 -4.50 26.42 -2.48
N LEU A 13 -3.20 26.09 -2.61
CA LEU A 13 -2.76 24.92 -3.39
C LEU A 13 -2.80 23.67 -2.51
N GLY A 14 -3.56 22.67 -2.97
CA GLY A 14 -3.62 21.36 -2.32
C GLY A 14 -2.81 20.33 -3.06
N LEU A 15 -2.15 19.43 -2.32
CA LEU A 15 -1.43 18.31 -2.90
C LEU A 15 -2.43 17.31 -3.47
N LEU A 16 -2.31 16.99 -4.76
CA LEU A 16 -3.21 16.07 -5.46
C LEU A 16 -2.59 14.70 -5.69
N LYS A 17 -1.34 14.67 -6.12
CA LYS A 17 -0.65 13.45 -6.50
C LYS A 17 0.81 13.54 -6.11
N GLN A 18 1.40 12.42 -5.76
CA GLN A 18 2.82 12.35 -5.44
C GLN A 18 3.46 11.17 -6.15
N GLU A 19 4.61 11.38 -6.76
CA GLU A 19 5.47 10.34 -7.30
C GLU A 19 6.83 10.47 -6.63
N VAL A 20 7.33 9.36 -6.11
CA VAL A 20 8.65 9.28 -5.49
C VAL A 20 9.50 8.34 -6.32
N PHE A 21 10.77 8.69 -6.52
CA PHE A 21 11.68 7.93 -7.36
C PHE A 21 12.86 7.41 -6.53
N HIS A 22 13.32 6.22 -6.86
CA HIS A 22 14.56 5.68 -6.33
C HIS A 22 15.75 6.46 -6.90
N PHE A 23 16.90 6.35 -6.26
CA PHE A 23 18.14 6.94 -6.77
C PHE A 23 18.47 6.46 -8.18
N SER A 24 18.10 5.23 -8.51
CA SER A 24 18.30 4.65 -9.85
C SER A 24 17.40 5.24 -10.93
N GLY A 25 16.42 6.08 -10.56
CA GLY A 25 15.52 6.74 -11.49
C GLY A 25 14.15 6.09 -11.67
N GLY A 26 13.95 4.85 -11.22
CA GLY A 26 12.67 4.17 -11.28
C GLY A 26 11.71 4.67 -10.20
N ARG A 27 10.41 4.53 -10.44
CA ARG A 27 9.40 4.91 -9.44
C ARG A 27 9.54 4.09 -8.17
N SER A 28 9.49 4.76 -7.03
CA SER A 28 9.45 4.14 -5.72
C SER A 28 8.02 4.05 -5.18
N MET A 29 7.24 5.09 -5.39
CA MET A 29 5.90 5.20 -4.84
C MET A 29 5.07 6.16 -5.69
N VAL A 30 3.80 5.84 -5.88
CA VAL A 30 2.87 6.75 -6.54
C VAL A 30 1.50 6.66 -5.88
N GLY A 31 0.85 7.79 -5.70
CA GLY A 31 -0.47 7.86 -5.12
C GLY A 31 -1.06 9.25 -5.17
N THR A 32 -2.28 9.37 -4.70
CA THR A 32 -3.05 10.61 -4.71
C THR A 32 -3.43 11.03 -3.31
N PHE A 33 -3.74 12.33 -3.18
CA PHE A 33 -4.17 12.93 -1.93
C PHE A 33 -5.50 13.65 -2.15
N GLU A 34 -6.31 13.68 -1.12
CA GLU A 34 -7.51 14.50 -1.07
C GLU A 34 -7.58 15.14 0.31
N ASP A 35 -7.69 16.47 0.33
CA ASP A 35 -7.72 17.25 1.58
C ASP A 35 -6.55 16.93 2.52
N GLY A 36 -5.36 16.69 1.94
CA GLY A 36 -4.15 16.42 2.70
C GLY A 36 -4.01 14.99 3.19
N LEU A 37 -4.97 14.12 2.91
CA LEU A 37 -4.93 12.71 3.30
C LEU A 37 -4.71 11.82 2.08
N ARG A 38 -4.04 10.70 2.28
CA ARG A 38 -3.89 9.71 1.21
C ARG A 38 -5.26 9.16 0.84
N GLU A 39 -5.53 9.09 -0.46
CA GLU A 39 -6.81 8.63 -0.97
C GLU A 39 -6.61 7.83 -2.25
N GLY A 40 -7.44 6.80 -2.45
CA GLY A 40 -7.39 5.98 -3.65
C GLY A 40 -6.23 5.00 -3.65
N THR A 41 -5.87 4.53 -4.83
CA THR A 41 -4.85 3.50 -4.99
C THR A 41 -3.45 4.08 -4.79
N TRP A 42 -2.67 3.41 -3.96
CA TRP A 42 -1.26 3.71 -3.74
C TRP A 42 -0.42 2.51 -4.11
N THR A 43 0.62 2.73 -4.89
CA THR A 43 1.50 1.68 -5.39
C THR A 43 2.94 1.99 -5.02
N PHE A 44 3.62 0.98 -4.48
CA PHE A 44 5.03 1.04 -4.10
C PHE A 44 5.80 0.04 -4.97
N TYR A 45 7.02 0.40 -5.36
CA TYR A 45 7.82 -0.37 -6.30
C TYR A 45 9.18 -0.74 -5.72
N TYR A 46 9.68 -1.88 -6.14
CA TYR A 46 11.08 -2.25 -5.93
C TYR A 46 11.97 -1.48 -6.92
N GLU A 47 13.26 -1.45 -6.65
CA GLU A 47 14.21 -0.81 -7.56
C GLU A 47 14.25 -1.45 -8.96
N ASN A 48 13.88 -2.72 -9.06
CA ASN A 48 13.80 -3.42 -10.36
C ASN A 48 12.56 -3.06 -11.18
N GLY A 49 11.70 -2.18 -10.66
CA GLY A 49 10.50 -1.72 -11.37
C GLY A 49 9.25 -2.55 -11.13
N LEU A 50 9.35 -3.67 -10.45
CA LEU A 50 8.20 -4.49 -10.13
C LEU A 50 7.46 -3.94 -8.91
N LYS A 51 6.15 -4.17 -8.86
CA LYS A 51 5.35 -3.75 -7.70
C LYS A 51 5.80 -4.47 -6.44
N ARG A 52 5.88 -3.74 -5.35
CA ARG A 52 6.16 -4.26 -4.03
C ARG A 52 4.90 -4.32 -3.17
N LEU A 53 4.09 -3.28 -3.22
CA LEU A 53 2.89 -3.15 -2.41
C LEU A 53 1.88 -2.30 -3.15
N GLU A 54 0.62 -2.69 -3.12
CA GLU A 54 -0.46 -1.88 -3.69
C GLU A 54 -1.72 -2.07 -2.86
N GLY A 55 -2.43 -0.99 -2.66
CA GLY A 55 -3.70 -1.02 -1.95
C GLY A 55 -4.42 0.30 -2.05
N THR A 56 -5.52 0.40 -1.33
CA THR A 56 -6.38 1.57 -1.34
C THR A 56 -6.36 2.24 0.02
N TYR A 57 -6.25 3.57 0.01
CA TYR A 57 -6.46 4.41 1.19
C TYR A 57 -7.84 5.05 1.13
N ASN A 58 -8.47 5.16 2.28
CA ASN A 58 -9.71 5.88 2.45
C ASN A 58 -9.54 6.85 3.61
N ASN A 59 -9.51 8.16 3.31
CA ASN A 59 -9.27 9.23 4.29
C ASN A 59 -8.01 9.00 5.13
N GLY A 60 -6.93 8.61 4.47
CA GLY A 60 -5.63 8.41 5.11
C GLY A 60 -5.43 7.07 5.77
N GLN A 61 -6.43 6.18 5.74
CA GLN A 61 -6.34 4.85 6.35
C GLN A 61 -6.41 3.76 5.30
N LYS A 62 -5.67 2.69 5.53
CA LYS A 62 -5.72 1.52 4.66
C LYS A 62 -7.12 0.92 4.66
N ASP A 63 -7.61 0.55 3.50
CA ASP A 63 -8.94 -0.02 3.32
C ASP A 63 -8.91 -1.10 2.25
N SER A 64 -9.81 -2.08 2.37
CA SER A 64 -9.95 -3.16 1.40
C SER A 64 -8.67 -3.99 1.27
N LEU A 65 -8.38 -4.48 0.08
CA LEU A 65 -7.29 -5.43 -0.15
C LEU A 65 -5.96 -4.70 -0.34
N TRP A 66 -4.95 -5.17 0.38
CA TRP A 66 -3.57 -4.74 0.22
C TRP A 66 -2.72 -5.94 -0.15
N THR A 67 -1.93 -5.81 -1.21
CA THR A 67 -1.14 -6.90 -1.77
C THR A 67 0.34 -6.55 -1.73
N TYR A 68 1.13 -7.48 -1.17
CA TYR A 68 2.59 -7.44 -1.20
C TYR A 68 3.11 -8.45 -2.21
N TRP A 69 4.14 -8.08 -2.95
CA TRP A 69 4.81 -8.98 -3.88
C TRP A 69 6.27 -9.13 -3.48
N TYR A 70 6.83 -10.28 -3.82
CA TYR A 70 8.28 -10.46 -3.78
C TYR A 70 8.92 -9.67 -4.93
N ASP A 71 10.24 -9.47 -4.86
CA ASP A 71 10.99 -8.78 -5.90
C ASP A 71 11.06 -9.55 -7.21
N THR A 72 10.56 -10.76 -7.24
CA THR A 72 10.43 -11.60 -8.45
C THR A 72 9.10 -11.39 -9.18
N GLY A 73 8.16 -10.66 -8.59
CA GLY A 73 6.83 -10.46 -9.14
C GLY A 73 5.79 -11.44 -8.65
N ILE A 74 6.18 -12.42 -7.86
CA ILE A 74 5.24 -13.40 -7.28
C ILE A 74 4.59 -12.77 -6.05
N LYS A 75 3.28 -12.96 -5.91
CA LYS A 75 2.54 -12.46 -4.76
C LYS A 75 3.05 -13.10 -3.48
N ALA A 76 3.28 -12.28 -2.46
CA ALA A 76 3.78 -12.73 -1.16
C ALA A 76 2.67 -12.77 -0.12
N THR A 77 1.90 -11.71 0.01
CA THR A 77 0.89 -11.61 1.06
C THR A 77 -0.26 -10.74 0.60
N GLU A 78 -1.46 -11.11 0.99
CA GLU A 78 -2.64 -10.26 0.85
C GLU A 78 -3.22 -10.02 2.23
N TYR A 79 -3.55 -8.76 2.51
CA TYR A 79 -4.26 -8.34 3.72
C TYR A 79 -5.57 -7.70 3.31
N PHE A 80 -6.63 -8.04 4.01
CA PHE A 80 -7.91 -7.37 3.85
C PHE A 80 -8.16 -6.52 5.08
N TYR A 81 -8.36 -5.22 4.88
CA TYR A 81 -8.67 -4.27 5.94
C TYR A 81 -10.14 -3.88 5.89
N ASP A 82 -10.77 -3.86 7.05
CA ASP A 82 -12.12 -3.37 7.20
C ASP A 82 -12.09 -2.21 8.20
N ASN A 83 -12.35 -1.01 7.71
CA ASN A 83 -12.38 0.18 8.56
C ASN A 83 -13.72 0.26 9.28
N LYS A 84 -13.68 0.12 10.59
CA LYS A 84 -14.88 0.20 11.43
C LYS A 84 -14.86 1.47 12.25
N THR A 85 -16.05 2.04 12.44
CA THR A 85 -16.21 3.18 13.33
C THR A 85 -16.61 2.68 14.69
N LEU A 86 -15.81 3.01 15.71
CA LEU A 86 -16.09 2.67 17.09
C LEU A 86 -15.94 3.94 17.92
N ASP A 87 -17.00 4.31 18.66
CA ASP A 87 -17.04 5.52 19.49
C ASP A 87 -16.64 6.79 18.72
N GLY A 88 -17.08 6.90 17.44
CA GLY A 88 -16.77 8.02 16.60
C GLY A 88 -15.36 8.02 16.02
N LYS A 89 -14.59 6.99 16.25
CA LYS A 89 -13.25 6.83 15.69
C LYS A 89 -13.26 5.73 14.64
N ILE A 90 -12.58 5.99 13.52
CA ILE A 90 -12.37 4.98 12.50
C ILE A 90 -11.19 4.13 12.94
N MET A 91 -11.41 2.83 13.04
CA MET A 91 -10.37 1.88 13.40
C MET A 91 -10.03 1.00 12.21
N GLU A 92 -8.75 0.89 11.93
CA GLU A 92 -8.23 0.04 10.88
C GLU A 92 -8.08 -1.37 11.42
N TRP A 93 -8.83 -2.32 10.85
CA TRP A 93 -8.79 -3.71 11.27
C TRP A 93 -8.26 -4.59 10.16
N HIS A 94 -7.31 -5.42 10.51
CA HIS A 94 -6.81 -6.49 9.67
C HIS A 94 -7.68 -7.72 9.91
N ILE A 95 -8.55 -8.04 8.93
CA ILE A 95 -9.52 -9.12 9.08
C ILE A 95 -8.98 -10.44 8.57
N ASP A 96 -8.30 -10.41 7.43
CA ASP A 96 -7.89 -11.62 6.74
C ASP A 96 -6.50 -11.46 6.14
N LYS A 97 -5.77 -12.55 6.12
CA LYS A 97 -4.39 -12.56 5.64
C LYS A 97 -4.10 -13.87 4.93
N GLU A 98 -3.60 -13.77 3.71
CA GLU A 98 -3.17 -14.93 2.93
C GLU A 98 -1.72 -14.73 2.50
N CYS A 99 -0.96 -15.82 2.46
CA CYS A 99 0.46 -15.78 2.16
C CYS A 99 0.85 -16.82 1.12
N TRP A 100 1.90 -16.52 0.35
CA TRP A 100 2.47 -17.40 -0.68
C TRP A 100 3.98 -17.41 -0.53
N ASP A 101 4.59 -18.53 -0.90
CA ASP A 101 6.04 -18.62 -0.93
C ASP A 101 6.62 -18.05 -2.23
N ARG A 102 7.94 -18.06 -2.36
CA ARG A 102 8.62 -17.48 -3.54
C ARG A 102 8.39 -18.24 -4.83
N GLU A 103 7.88 -19.46 -4.76
CA GLU A 103 7.51 -20.28 -5.92
C GLU A 103 6.04 -20.10 -6.30
N GLY A 104 5.28 -19.34 -5.52
CA GLY A 104 3.87 -19.05 -5.78
C GLY A 104 2.91 -20.03 -5.13
N ASN A 105 3.39 -20.88 -4.24
CA ASN A 105 2.53 -21.82 -3.52
C ASN A 105 1.96 -21.16 -2.26
N GLN A 106 0.66 -21.33 -2.06
CA GLN A 106 0.02 -20.78 -0.86
C GLN A 106 0.52 -21.50 0.38
N CYS A 107 0.71 -20.75 1.47
CA CYS A 107 1.27 -21.28 2.70
C CYS A 107 0.64 -20.59 3.91
N GLU A 108 0.97 -21.06 5.12
CA GLU A 108 0.53 -20.39 6.32
C GLU A 108 1.36 -19.14 6.59
N CYS A 109 0.68 -18.05 6.92
CA CYS A 109 1.34 -16.81 7.29
C CYS A 109 1.99 -16.93 8.65
N GLY A 110 3.18 -16.32 8.80
CA GLY A 110 3.79 -16.15 10.10
C GLY A 110 3.08 -15.10 10.95
N ASP A 111 3.52 -14.92 12.17
CA ASP A 111 2.89 -14.03 13.13
C ASP A 111 3.23 -12.55 12.92
N SER A 112 4.23 -12.25 12.09
CA SER A 112 4.62 -10.86 11.81
C SER A 112 3.69 -10.22 10.81
N TRP A 113 3.47 -8.91 10.92
CA TRP A 113 2.57 -8.18 10.02
C TRP A 113 3.05 -8.16 8.56
N TRP A 114 4.36 -8.36 8.34
CA TRP A 114 4.96 -8.41 7.00
C TRP A 114 5.30 -9.83 6.59
N SER A 115 4.76 -10.81 7.26
CA SER A 115 5.29 -12.15 7.34
C SER A 115 5.31 -12.92 6.02
N GLU A 116 6.42 -13.58 5.81
CA GLU A 116 6.58 -14.62 4.82
C GLU A 116 5.99 -15.93 5.34
N CYS A 117 5.97 -16.94 4.48
CA CYS A 117 5.52 -18.26 4.88
C CYS A 117 6.35 -18.83 6.03
N GLU A 118 5.68 -19.46 6.98
CA GLU A 118 6.39 -20.21 7.99
C GLU A 118 6.90 -21.52 7.37
N VAL A 119 8.16 -21.78 7.60
CA VAL A 119 8.79 -23.01 7.17
C VAL A 119 8.93 -23.90 8.40
N TYR A 120 8.28 -25.05 8.36
CA TYR A 120 8.34 -26.04 9.44
C TYR A 120 9.45 -27.06 9.19
#